data_4439e7f2d2385d408868eb0e5de9dd69
#
_entry.id   4439e7f2d2385d408868eb0e5de9dd69
#
_cell.length_a   1.000
_cell.length_b   1.000
_cell.length_c   1.000
_cell.angle_alpha   90.00
_cell.angle_beta   90.00
_cell.angle_gamma   90.00
#
_symmetry.space_group_name_H-M   'P 1'
#
loop_
_entity.id
_entity.type
_entity.pdbx_description
1 polymer ?
#
loop_
_entity_poly.entity_id
_entity_poly.type
_entity_poly.pdbx_seq_one_letter_code
_entity_poly.pdbx_strand_id
1 'polypeptide(L)'
;EGELFCGVNYRMSELTGAVMLAQLEKLDYLLGLMRRNQCRIIDQIKDTKGIKIRPVYDSEGDCGVCLMFYLDDKNKTQKFIEALTAEGIAANGVYNSGIPDWHIYAHWNHVIEKKTPTLEGCPWTCPYHKSEDVQYSADMNPNTLEYLARVVHLDIPHRYTLEDCDMVAKGINKVANELA
;
A
#
# COMPACT_ATOMS: atom_id res chain seq x y z
N GLU A 1 -10.77 -29.45 -32.52
CA GLU A 1 -9.90 -28.32 -32.88
C GLU A 1 -10.15 -27.24 -31.84
N GLY A 2 -9.13 -26.89 -31.05
CA GLY A 2 -9.25 -25.85 -30.01
C GLY A 2 -9.33 -24.48 -30.67
N GLU A 3 -10.21 -23.63 -30.19
CA GLU A 3 -10.28 -22.25 -30.62
C GLU A 3 -9.07 -21.48 -30.11
N LEU A 4 -8.37 -20.81 -31.03
CA LEU A 4 -7.26 -19.93 -30.69
C LEU A 4 -7.84 -18.58 -30.26
N PHE A 5 -7.38 -18.07 -29.10
CA PHE A 5 -7.71 -16.73 -28.65
C PHE A 5 -6.45 -15.92 -28.38
N CYS A 6 -6.54 -14.62 -28.53
CA CYS A 6 -5.45 -13.73 -28.14
C CYS A 6 -5.31 -13.70 -26.63
N GLY A 7 -4.11 -14.01 -26.15
CA GLY A 7 -3.78 -13.98 -24.74
C GLY A 7 -2.31 -13.69 -24.54
N VAL A 8 -1.99 -13.25 -23.34
CA VAL A 8 -0.60 -13.05 -22.94
C VAL A 8 -0.02 -14.36 -22.42
N ASN A 9 1.22 -14.63 -22.78
CA ASN A 9 1.91 -15.83 -22.35
C ASN A 9 2.58 -15.58 -20.99
N TYR A 10 1.93 -16.03 -19.91
CA TYR A 10 2.43 -15.90 -18.54
C TYR A 10 3.33 -17.06 -18.11
N ARG A 11 3.94 -17.77 -19.03
CA ARG A 11 4.87 -18.85 -18.66
C ARG A 11 6.12 -18.29 -17.99
N MET A 12 6.45 -18.90 -16.85
CA MET A 12 7.70 -18.67 -16.15
C MET A 12 8.84 -19.39 -16.86
N SER A 13 10.02 -18.76 -16.97
CA SER A 13 11.22 -19.45 -17.44
C SER A 13 11.74 -20.41 -16.37
N GLU A 14 12.45 -21.45 -16.77
CA GLU A 14 13.10 -22.40 -15.85
C GLU A 14 14.02 -21.69 -14.87
N LEU A 15 14.79 -20.68 -15.32
CA LEU A 15 15.65 -19.88 -14.45
C LEU A 15 14.85 -19.13 -13.39
N THR A 16 13.76 -18.48 -13.80
CA THR A 16 12.86 -17.79 -12.86
C THR A 16 12.25 -18.77 -11.87
N GLY A 17 11.81 -19.95 -12.36
CA GLY A 17 11.27 -21.02 -11.51
C GLY A 17 12.24 -21.50 -10.47
N ALA A 18 13.50 -21.74 -10.84
CA ALA A 18 14.55 -22.16 -9.91
C ALA A 18 14.83 -21.13 -8.82
N VAL A 19 14.89 -19.83 -9.20
CA VAL A 19 15.07 -18.75 -8.23
C VAL A 19 13.88 -18.66 -7.29
N MET A 20 12.66 -18.74 -7.82
CA MET A 20 11.44 -18.67 -7.01
C MET A 20 11.31 -19.82 -6.03
N LEU A 21 11.67 -21.04 -6.43
CA LEU A 21 11.68 -22.20 -5.53
C LEU A 21 12.62 -21.96 -4.34
N ALA A 22 13.84 -21.49 -4.60
CA ALA A 22 14.81 -21.17 -3.56
C ALA A 22 14.37 -20.02 -2.65
N GLN A 23 13.58 -19.08 -3.13
CA GLN A 23 12.98 -18.01 -2.30
C GLN A 23 11.78 -18.51 -1.50
N LEU A 24 10.97 -19.40 -2.07
CA LEU A 24 9.82 -19.99 -1.39
C LEU A 24 10.24 -20.78 -0.15
N GLU A 25 11.37 -21.50 -0.21
CA GLU A 25 11.93 -22.21 0.96
C GLU A 25 12.26 -21.29 2.15
N LYS A 26 12.43 -20.00 1.93
CA LYS A 26 12.72 -19.00 2.97
C LYS A 26 11.50 -18.25 3.44
N LEU A 27 10.35 -18.42 2.78
CA LEU A 27 9.18 -17.55 2.96
C LEU A 27 8.71 -17.50 4.40
N ASP A 28 8.49 -18.64 5.04
CA ASP A 28 7.98 -18.70 6.42
C ASP A 28 8.92 -18.03 7.42
N TYR A 29 10.22 -18.22 7.23
CA TYR A 29 11.23 -17.55 8.06
C TYR A 29 11.18 -16.03 7.89
N LEU A 30 11.12 -15.53 6.65
CA LEU A 30 11.06 -14.09 6.37
C LEU A 30 9.77 -13.46 6.88
N LEU A 31 8.62 -14.12 6.67
CA LEU A 31 7.33 -13.68 7.22
C LEU A 31 7.36 -13.62 8.74
N GLY A 32 7.92 -14.64 9.38
CA GLY A 32 8.07 -14.66 10.84
C GLY A 32 8.86 -13.46 11.37
N LEU A 33 9.95 -13.08 10.69
CA LEU A 33 10.74 -11.90 11.06
C LEU A 33 9.96 -10.59 10.88
N MET A 34 9.27 -10.43 9.74
CA MET A 34 8.51 -9.22 9.45
C MET A 34 7.34 -9.04 10.42
N ARG A 35 6.58 -10.11 10.68
CA ARG A 35 5.48 -10.10 11.68
C ARG A 35 5.99 -9.74 13.07
N ARG A 36 7.08 -10.36 13.52
CA ARG A 36 7.73 -10.04 14.80
C ARG A 36 8.08 -8.55 14.88
N ASN A 37 8.71 -8.01 13.84
CA ASN A 37 9.14 -6.61 13.80
C ASN A 37 7.94 -5.66 13.81
N GLN A 38 6.92 -5.94 12.98
CA GLN A 38 5.69 -5.17 12.93
C GLN A 38 4.98 -5.15 14.29
N CYS A 39 4.78 -6.32 14.91
CA CYS A 39 4.14 -6.42 16.22
C CYS A 39 4.92 -5.66 17.29
N ARG A 40 6.27 -5.75 17.27
CA ARG A 40 7.13 -5.03 18.23
C ARG A 40 6.95 -3.53 18.17
N ILE A 41 6.77 -2.97 16.97
CA ILE A 41 6.52 -1.53 16.80
C ILE A 41 5.08 -1.19 17.23
N ILE A 42 4.09 -1.96 16.75
CA ILE A 42 2.67 -1.73 17.06
C ILE A 42 2.43 -1.70 18.57
N ASP A 43 3.00 -2.64 19.31
CA ASP A 43 2.81 -2.73 20.78
C ASP A 43 3.25 -1.47 21.51
N GLN A 44 4.19 -0.73 20.96
CA GLN A 44 4.73 0.50 21.57
C GLN A 44 4.02 1.78 21.12
N ILE A 45 3.22 1.71 20.03
CA ILE A 45 2.56 2.90 19.47
C ILE A 45 1.03 2.83 19.50
N LYS A 46 0.44 1.68 19.79
CA LYS A 46 -1.02 1.44 19.72
C LYS A 46 -1.86 2.36 20.61
N ASP A 47 -1.29 2.82 21.72
CA ASP A 47 -1.95 3.70 22.68
C ASP A 47 -1.52 5.17 22.53
N THR A 48 -0.76 5.50 21.48
CA THR A 48 -0.28 6.86 21.22
C THR A 48 -1.42 7.74 20.73
N LYS A 49 -1.60 8.89 21.37
CA LYS A 49 -2.66 9.84 21.02
C LYS A 49 -2.50 10.32 19.57
N GLY A 50 -3.62 10.39 18.84
CA GLY A 50 -3.65 10.84 17.44
C GLY A 50 -3.22 9.78 16.43
N ILE A 51 -2.84 8.59 16.87
CA ILE A 51 -2.52 7.43 16.03
C ILE A 51 -3.60 6.36 16.15
N LYS A 52 -4.08 5.86 15.02
CA LYS A 52 -4.98 4.71 14.96
C LYS A 52 -4.42 3.65 14.04
N ILE A 53 -4.01 2.53 14.60
CA ILE A 53 -3.46 1.42 13.83
C ILE A 53 -4.51 0.89 12.84
N ARG A 54 -4.08 0.56 11.61
CA ARG A 54 -4.93 -0.11 10.60
C ARG A 54 -5.48 -1.42 11.18
N PRO A 55 -6.79 -1.63 11.14
CA PRO A 55 -7.35 -2.91 11.59
C PRO A 55 -6.86 -4.05 10.70
N VAL A 56 -6.50 -5.16 11.34
CA VAL A 56 -6.11 -6.42 10.69
C VAL A 56 -7.18 -7.46 11.03
N TYR A 57 -7.82 -8.02 10.01
CA TYR A 57 -8.91 -8.98 10.18
C TYR A 57 -8.42 -10.41 10.43
N ASP A 58 -7.22 -10.72 9.95
CA ASP A 58 -6.53 -11.99 10.16
C ASP A 58 -5.07 -11.70 10.50
N SER A 59 -4.74 -11.69 11.78
CA SER A 59 -3.39 -11.41 12.26
C SER A 59 -2.38 -12.51 11.92
N GLU A 60 -2.85 -13.75 11.74
CA GLU A 60 -1.99 -14.88 11.34
C GLU A 60 -1.74 -14.89 9.84
N GLY A 61 -2.68 -14.38 9.05
CA GLY A 61 -2.57 -14.23 7.61
C GLY A 61 -1.84 -12.97 7.16
N ASP A 62 -1.67 -11.94 8.01
CA ASP A 62 -0.93 -10.72 7.66
C ASP A 62 0.55 -11.04 7.43
N CYS A 63 1.10 -10.57 6.32
CA CYS A 63 2.51 -10.76 5.98
C CYS A 63 3.47 -9.92 6.84
N GLY A 64 3.00 -8.88 7.50
CA GLY A 64 3.82 -7.98 8.31
C GLY A 64 4.81 -7.12 7.52
N VAL A 65 4.63 -7.02 6.19
CA VAL A 65 5.57 -6.32 5.28
C VAL A 65 5.57 -4.80 5.46
N CYS A 66 4.49 -4.26 5.99
CA CYS A 66 4.36 -2.82 6.24
C CYS A 66 3.55 -2.53 7.50
N LEU A 67 3.81 -1.38 8.08
CA LEU A 67 3.00 -0.78 9.14
C LEU A 67 2.20 0.37 8.54
N MET A 68 0.89 0.35 8.74
CA MET A 68 0.01 1.45 8.39
C MET A 68 -0.78 1.92 9.61
N PHE A 69 -0.83 3.22 9.79
CA PHE A 69 -1.70 3.85 10.77
C PHE A 69 -2.31 5.13 10.23
N TYR A 70 -3.41 5.54 10.82
CA TYR A 70 -4.14 6.73 10.46
C TYR A 70 -3.88 7.84 11.47
N LEU A 71 -3.76 9.06 10.98
CA LEU A 71 -3.87 10.26 11.81
C LEU A 71 -5.32 10.75 11.84
N ASP A 72 -5.66 11.52 12.87
CA ASP A 72 -7.01 12.09 13.00
C ASP A 72 -7.29 13.18 11.95
N ASP A 73 -6.23 13.88 11.48
CA ASP A 73 -6.33 14.98 10.51
C ASP A 73 -5.41 14.74 9.31
N LYS A 74 -5.99 14.66 8.11
CA LYS A 74 -5.25 14.51 6.86
C LYS A 74 -4.27 15.66 6.57
N ASN A 75 -4.55 16.86 7.08
CA ASN A 75 -3.66 18.01 6.88
C ASN A 75 -2.37 17.90 7.68
N LYS A 76 -2.34 17.04 8.70
CA LYS A 76 -1.13 16.75 9.48
C LYS A 76 -0.27 15.64 8.86
N THR A 77 -0.83 14.82 7.96
CA THR A 77 -0.17 13.61 7.44
C THR A 77 1.17 13.91 6.78
N GLN A 78 1.22 14.90 5.90
CA GLN A 78 2.44 15.26 5.20
C GLN A 78 3.53 15.76 6.16
N LYS A 79 3.17 16.61 7.13
CA LYS A 79 4.09 17.12 8.15
C LYS A 79 4.61 15.99 9.06
N PHE A 80 3.76 15.02 9.37
CA PHE A 80 4.14 13.87 10.16
C PHE A 80 5.18 13.00 9.43
N ILE A 81 4.97 12.76 8.13
CA ILE A 81 5.89 12.02 7.26
C ILE A 81 7.24 12.75 7.16
N GLU A 82 7.21 14.05 6.94
CA GLU A 82 8.43 14.88 6.87
C GLU A 82 9.20 14.84 8.20
N ALA A 83 8.50 14.93 9.33
CA ALA A 83 9.11 14.83 10.64
C ALA A 83 9.72 13.44 10.92
N LEU A 84 9.04 12.35 10.54
CA LEU A 84 9.62 11.00 10.61
C LEU A 84 10.87 10.86 9.75
N THR A 85 10.83 11.41 8.54
CA THR A 85 11.99 11.41 7.63
C THR A 85 13.16 12.18 8.22
N ALA A 86 12.91 13.31 8.89
CA ALA A 86 13.93 14.08 9.61
C ALA A 86 14.54 13.31 10.81
N GLU A 87 13.76 12.43 11.44
CA GLU A 87 14.25 11.49 12.46
C GLU A 87 14.98 10.26 11.87
N GLY A 88 15.14 10.18 10.54
CA GLY A 88 15.79 9.08 9.85
C GLY A 88 14.89 7.85 9.61
N ILE A 89 13.58 7.99 9.80
CA ILE A 89 12.60 6.92 9.58
C ILE A 89 11.91 7.13 8.24
N ALA A 90 12.13 6.22 7.29
CA ALA A 90 11.47 6.26 6.00
C ALA A 90 9.97 6.01 6.15
N ALA A 91 9.16 7.00 5.78
CA ALA A 91 7.71 6.91 5.79
C ALA A 91 7.12 7.57 4.54
N ASN A 92 5.96 7.10 4.11
CA ASN A 92 5.26 7.60 2.93
C ASN A 92 3.79 7.84 3.23
N GLY A 93 3.18 8.76 2.49
CA GLY A 93 1.73 8.88 2.40
C GLY A 93 1.21 8.06 1.23
N VAL A 94 0.03 7.50 1.37
CA VAL A 94 -0.56 6.68 0.29
C VAL A 94 -1.23 7.56 -0.78
N TYR A 95 -1.93 8.63 -0.37
CA TYR A 95 -2.68 9.47 -1.31
C TYR A 95 -2.07 10.86 -1.55
N ASN A 96 -1.41 11.44 -0.56
CA ASN A 96 -0.87 12.81 -0.62
C ASN A 96 0.67 12.84 -0.83
N SER A 97 1.25 11.80 -1.42
CA SER A 97 2.69 11.64 -1.54
C SER A 97 3.37 12.52 -2.62
N GLY A 98 2.63 13.30 -3.38
CA GLY A 98 3.15 14.07 -4.51
C GLY A 98 3.48 13.23 -5.75
N ILE A 99 3.68 11.93 -5.59
CA ILE A 99 3.82 10.95 -6.67
C ILE A 99 2.55 10.11 -6.72
N PRO A 100 1.82 10.05 -7.85
CA PRO A 100 0.61 9.26 -7.95
C PRO A 100 0.86 7.78 -7.63
N ASP A 101 0.15 7.25 -6.64
CA ASP A 101 0.10 5.81 -6.41
C ASP A 101 -0.96 5.21 -7.34
N TRP A 102 -0.51 4.42 -8.30
CA TRP A 102 -1.36 3.79 -9.32
C TRP A 102 -2.24 2.67 -8.79
N HIS A 103 -2.13 2.30 -7.51
CA HIS A 103 -3.10 1.42 -6.84
C HIS A 103 -4.37 2.17 -6.43
N ILE A 104 -4.37 3.51 -6.49
CA ILE A 104 -5.53 4.32 -6.14
C ILE A 104 -6.32 4.67 -7.40
N TYR A 105 -7.60 4.31 -7.41
CA TYR A 105 -8.49 4.50 -8.56
C TYR A 105 -8.55 5.95 -9.06
N ALA A 106 -8.41 6.94 -8.19
CA ALA A 106 -8.43 8.36 -8.55
C ALA A 106 -7.31 8.78 -9.52
N HIS A 107 -6.26 7.94 -9.66
CA HIS A 107 -5.16 8.13 -10.60
C HIS A 107 -5.31 7.33 -11.89
N TRP A 108 -6.37 6.55 -12.05
CA TRP A 108 -6.60 5.74 -13.26
C TRP A 108 -7.21 6.56 -14.39
N ASN A 109 -6.46 7.55 -14.86
CA ASN A 109 -6.92 8.48 -15.90
C ASN A 109 -7.44 7.76 -17.14
N HIS A 110 -6.81 6.64 -17.53
CA HIS A 110 -7.26 5.83 -18.67
C HIS A 110 -8.67 5.24 -18.46
N VAL A 111 -9.07 4.93 -17.22
CA VAL A 111 -10.43 4.46 -16.89
C VAL A 111 -11.38 5.64 -16.79
N ILE A 112 -11.00 6.68 -16.06
CA ILE A 112 -11.83 7.89 -15.82
C ILE A 112 -12.17 8.57 -17.13
N GLU A 113 -11.19 8.71 -18.02
CA GLU A 113 -11.34 9.36 -19.33
C GLU A 113 -11.76 8.38 -20.44
N LYS A 114 -12.01 7.10 -20.08
CA LYS A 114 -12.40 6.05 -21.03
C LYS A 114 -11.43 5.91 -22.21
N LYS A 115 -10.13 6.04 -21.94
CA LYS A 115 -9.07 5.91 -22.94
C LYS A 115 -8.63 4.44 -23.07
N THR A 116 -8.26 4.07 -24.29
CA THR A 116 -7.76 2.74 -24.61
C THR A 116 -6.66 2.82 -25.67
N PRO A 117 -5.68 1.89 -25.69
CA PRO A 117 -4.69 1.81 -26.74
C PRO A 117 -5.21 1.18 -28.03
N THR A 118 -6.43 0.61 -28.04
CA THR A 118 -7.01 0.01 -29.26
C THR A 118 -7.56 1.09 -30.18
N LEU A 119 -7.33 0.93 -31.51
CA LEU A 119 -7.82 1.89 -32.50
C LEU A 119 -9.35 1.94 -32.53
N GLU A 120 -9.99 0.83 -32.27
CA GLU A 120 -11.45 0.68 -32.25
C GLU A 120 -12.06 1.27 -30.94
N GLY A 121 -11.25 1.64 -29.95
CA GLY A 121 -11.71 2.22 -28.70
C GLY A 121 -12.34 1.21 -27.72
N CYS A 122 -12.15 -0.10 -27.93
CA CYS A 122 -12.65 -1.14 -27.04
C CYS A 122 -11.97 -1.07 -25.64
N PRO A 123 -12.71 -1.27 -24.54
CA PRO A 123 -14.11 -1.72 -24.43
C PRO A 123 -15.17 -0.60 -24.52
N TRP A 124 -14.78 0.66 -24.55
CA TRP A 124 -15.68 1.80 -24.39
C TRP A 124 -16.61 2.01 -25.59
N THR A 125 -16.18 1.59 -26.78
CA THR A 125 -16.95 1.65 -28.04
C THR A 125 -17.56 0.30 -28.43
N CYS A 126 -17.42 -0.72 -27.57
CA CYS A 126 -17.95 -2.05 -27.84
C CYS A 126 -19.49 -2.02 -27.94
N PRO A 127 -20.11 -2.60 -28.97
CA PRO A 127 -21.56 -2.59 -29.14
C PRO A 127 -22.31 -3.38 -28.06
N TYR A 128 -21.60 -4.23 -27.31
CA TYR A 128 -22.14 -4.98 -26.18
C TYR A 128 -21.95 -4.28 -24.83
N HIS A 129 -21.26 -3.14 -24.80
CA HIS A 129 -21.02 -2.33 -23.59
C HIS A 129 -21.67 -0.95 -23.75
N LYS A 130 -22.63 -0.66 -22.89
CA LYS A 130 -23.29 0.65 -22.84
C LYS A 130 -22.44 1.61 -22.03
N SER A 131 -21.43 2.15 -22.69
CA SER A 131 -20.44 3.04 -22.07
C SER A 131 -21.05 4.32 -21.47
N GLU A 132 -22.19 4.77 -22.00
CA GLU A 132 -22.95 5.92 -21.52
C GLU A 132 -23.59 5.67 -20.13
N ASP A 133 -23.90 4.41 -19.81
CA ASP A 133 -24.51 4.04 -18.53
C ASP A 133 -23.47 4.01 -17.38
N VAL A 134 -22.19 4.07 -17.73
CA VAL A 134 -21.09 3.97 -16.75
C VAL A 134 -20.32 5.27 -16.71
N GLN A 135 -20.38 5.95 -15.56
CA GLN A 135 -19.63 7.19 -15.31
C GLN A 135 -18.59 6.97 -14.22
N TYR A 136 -17.38 7.44 -14.49
CA TYR A 136 -16.27 7.41 -13.53
C TYR A 136 -15.81 8.83 -13.23
N SER A 137 -15.47 9.09 -11.96
CA SER A 137 -14.81 10.34 -11.56
C SER A 137 -13.72 10.04 -10.52
N ALA A 138 -12.75 10.94 -10.41
CA ALA A 138 -11.67 10.79 -9.45
C ALA A 138 -12.15 10.85 -7.99
N ASP A 139 -13.33 11.39 -7.74
CA ASP A 139 -13.93 11.60 -6.41
C ASP A 139 -15.14 10.70 -6.12
N MET A 140 -15.40 9.69 -6.96
CA MET A 140 -16.59 8.82 -6.82
C MET A 140 -16.64 8.04 -5.51
N ASN A 141 -15.51 7.84 -4.82
CA ASN A 141 -15.42 7.17 -3.52
C ASN A 141 -14.76 8.10 -2.48
N PRO A 142 -15.43 9.20 -2.04
CA PRO A 142 -14.81 10.22 -1.20
C PRO A 142 -14.36 9.69 0.17
N ASN A 143 -15.06 8.72 0.75
CA ASN A 143 -14.67 8.12 2.02
C ASN A 143 -13.33 7.36 1.90
N THR A 144 -13.12 6.64 0.79
CA THR A 144 -11.85 5.96 0.52
C THR A 144 -10.69 6.95 0.45
N LEU A 145 -10.87 8.03 -0.30
CA LEU A 145 -9.83 9.06 -0.46
C LEU A 145 -9.54 9.77 0.87
N GLU A 146 -10.57 10.03 1.67
CA GLU A 146 -10.41 10.62 3.01
C GLU A 146 -9.60 9.71 3.94
N TYR A 147 -9.87 8.41 3.95
CA TYR A 147 -9.07 7.46 4.73
C TYR A 147 -7.63 7.39 4.23
N LEU A 148 -7.42 7.26 2.92
CA LEU A 148 -6.09 7.16 2.32
C LEU A 148 -5.25 8.44 2.54
N ALA A 149 -5.89 9.61 2.58
CA ALA A 149 -5.22 10.87 2.85
C ALA A 149 -4.65 10.99 4.27
N ARG A 150 -5.12 10.15 5.20
CA ARG A 150 -4.68 10.13 6.60
C ARG A 150 -3.67 9.02 6.92
N VAL A 151 -3.35 8.19 5.94
CA VAL A 151 -2.45 7.04 6.13
C VAL A 151 -1.00 7.48 6.17
N VAL A 152 -0.29 7.02 7.18
CA VAL A 152 1.17 6.96 7.23
C VAL A 152 1.56 5.49 7.03
N HIS A 153 2.43 5.26 6.06
CA HIS A 153 2.90 3.93 5.65
C HIS A 153 4.40 3.82 5.85
N LEU A 154 4.83 2.74 6.49
CA LEU A 154 6.23 2.37 6.67
C LEU A 154 6.44 0.92 6.20
N ASP A 155 7.46 0.68 5.40
CA ASP A 155 7.92 -0.69 5.11
C ASP A 155 8.62 -1.28 6.34
N ILE A 156 8.36 -2.56 6.62
CA ILE A 156 8.97 -3.28 7.75
C ILE A 156 9.93 -4.34 7.22
N PRO A 157 11.22 -4.03 7.07
CA PRO A 157 12.20 -4.98 6.58
C PRO A 157 12.39 -6.15 7.56
N HIS A 158 12.53 -7.37 7.02
CA HIS A 158 12.87 -8.56 7.82
C HIS A 158 14.21 -8.43 8.56
N ARG A 159 15.13 -7.59 8.03
CA ARG A 159 16.47 -7.36 8.59
C ARG A 159 16.50 -6.46 9.84
N TYR A 160 15.40 -5.83 10.21
CA TYR A 160 15.37 -5.04 11.44
C TYR A 160 15.65 -5.93 12.65
N THR A 161 16.51 -5.43 13.53
CA THR A 161 16.70 -5.95 14.89
C THR A 161 15.55 -5.46 15.78
N LEU A 162 15.41 -6.01 16.97
CA LEU A 162 14.43 -5.49 17.93
C LEU A 162 14.78 -4.07 18.38
N GLU A 163 16.05 -3.71 18.44
CA GLU A 163 16.53 -2.37 18.75
C GLU A 163 16.12 -1.38 17.65
N ASP A 164 16.25 -1.75 16.36
CA ASP A 164 15.77 -0.93 15.26
C ASP A 164 14.25 -0.69 15.38
N CYS A 165 13.48 -1.73 15.73
CA CYS A 165 12.03 -1.60 15.94
C CYS A 165 11.72 -0.64 17.10
N ASP A 166 12.46 -0.72 18.19
CA ASP A 166 12.30 0.18 19.35
C ASP A 166 12.65 1.63 18.99
N MET A 167 13.68 1.85 18.16
CA MET A 167 14.03 3.18 17.66
C MET A 167 12.95 3.75 16.75
N VAL A 168 12.39 2.93 15.84
CA VAL A 168 11.27 3.33 14.98
C VAL A 168 10.05 3.72 15.83
N ALA A 169 9.67 2.90 16.80
CA ALA A 169 8.54 3.18 17.68
C ALA A 169 8.77 4.47 18.50
N LYS A 170 9.97 4.67 19.01
CA LYS A 170 10.35 5.90 19.74
C LYS A 170 10.24 7.14 18.86
N GLY A 171 10.70 7.07 17.60
CA GLY A 171 10.58 8.17 16.66
C GLY A 171 9.14 8.50 16.31
N ILE A 172 8.29 7.48 16.08
CA ILE A 172 6.86 7.67 15.85
C ILE A 172 6.21 8.37 17.04
N ASN A 173 6.47 7.90 18.27
CA ASN A 173 5.93 8.49 19.49
C ASN A 173 6.41 9.93 19.70
N LYS A 174 7.69 10.22 19.43
CA LYS A 174 8.23 11.57 19.49
C LYS A 174 7.50 12.52 18.56
N VAL A 175 7.39 12.15 17.27
CA VAL A 175 6.69 12.97 16.26
C VAL A 175 5.22 13.15 16.61
N ALA A 176 4.55 12.10 17.08
CA ALA A 176 3.15 12.19 17.49
C ALA A 176 2.94 13.18 18.63
N ASN A 177 3.82 13.19 19.64
CA ASN A 177 3.73 14.10 20.77
C ASN A 177 4.01 15.56 20.39
N GLU A 178 4.87 15.81 19.41
CA GLU A 178 5.21 17.17 18.93
C GLU A 178 4.11 17.76 18.02
N LEU A 179 3.34 16.90 17.32
CA LEU A 179 2.31 17.32 16.38
C LEU A 179 0.87 17.13 16.91
N ALA A 180 0.71 16.66 18.15
CA ALA A 180 -0.59 16.38 18.79
C ALA A 180 -1.47 17.64 19.01
#